data_eb12bbbb0645400ff172594fac4c928b
#
_entry.id   eb12bbbb0645400ff172594fac4c928b
#
_cell.length_a   1.000
_cell.length_b   1.000
_cell.length_c   1.000
_cell.angle_alpha   90.00
_cell.angle_beta   90.00
_cell.angle_gamma   90.00
#
_symmetry.space_group_name_H-M   'P 1'
#
loop_
_entity.id
_entity.type
_entity.pdbx_description
1 polymer ?
#
loop_
_entity_poly.entity_id
_entity_poly.type
_entity_poly.pdbx_seq_one_letter_code
_entity_poly.pdbx_strand_id
1 'polypeptide(L)'
;MDLSLFFAGTAGSIPTARRGLPAVLLRRGGDRILFDCGEGTQRQLVSSVGLTELTEIFITHLHADHWLGLPGLLKTFDLRARDRPLAVYGPPGLRELVVLALRAAGRVRYELQLTELAPGDILLRGGYAIAPVEVSHRTAAFGYVIYEDERPGVFDPEAATALGIEPGPEFGRLQRGETIRGVRPGQVLGPSRPGRKIVLSGDTRPCEALRIAAHEADVLVHEATFAAEELERAHETGHSTAAQAATLAAQAEVRLLALTHFSTRYPVSVLRDEARAIFADTVLPRDFDTIEIPFPERGKPELVRWEGGPREGETQPVLSDAI
;
A
#
# COMPACT_ATOMS: atom_id res chain seq x y z
N MET A 1 9.76 -13.45 1.99
CA MET A 1 8.44 -12.97 2.46
C MET A 1 7.79 -12.27 1.27
N ASP A 2 6.56 -12.65 0.95
CA ASP A 2 5.84 -12.08 -0.17
C ASP A 2 5.38 -10.68 0.16
N LEU A 3 5.39 -9.80 -0.84
CA LEU A 3 4.95 -8.41 -0.74
C LEU A 3 4.19 -8.08 -2.01
N SER A 4 2.94 -7.63 -1.86
CA SER A 4 2.13 -7.25 -3.01
C SER A 4 1.13 -6.14 -2.66
N LEU A 5 0.68 -5.43 -3.69
CA LEU A 5 -0.40 -4.45 -3.63
C LEU A 5 -1.58 -4.94 -4.45
N PHE A 6 -2.72 -5.11 -3.81
CA PHE A 6 -3.98 -5.43 -4.45
C PHE A 6 -4.85 -4.18 -4.54
N PHE A 7 -5.34 -3.87 -5.74
CA PHE A 7 -6.14 -2.67 -6.00
C PHE A 7 -7.62 -3.02 -5.89
N ALA A 8 -8.24 -2.75 -4.75
CA ALA A 8 -9.67 -2.97 -4.55
C ALA A 8 -10.52 -1.91 -5.26
N GLY A 9 -10.00 -0.70 -5.45
CA GLY A 9 -10.67 0.37 -6.17
C GLY A 9 -9.67 1.36 -6.74
N THR A 10 -9.93 1.84 -7.96
CA THR A 10 -9.01 2.64 -8.77
C THR A 10 -9.63 3.89 -9.39
N ALA A 11 -10.93 4.15 -9.17
CA ALA A 11 -11.59 5.40 -9.57
C ALA A 11 -11.23 6.54 -8.62
N GLY A 12 -11.26 7.77 -9.13
CA GLY A 12 -11.21 8.99 -8.32
C GLY A 12 -12.57 9.68 -8.26
N SER A 13 -12.91 10.25 -7.12
CA SER A 13 -14.10 11.06 -6.80
C SER A 13 -15.45 10.35 -7.00
N ILE A 14 -15.68 9.64 -8.08
CA ILE A 14 -16.96 9.02 -8.45
C ILE A 14 -16.74 7.56 -8.86
N PRO A 15 -17.44 6.60 -8.25
CA PRO A 15 -17.34 5.21 -8.67
C PRO A 15 -18.00 4.99 -10.03
N THR A 16 -17.61 3.94 -10.73
CA THR A 16 -18.23 3.51 -11.97
C THR A 16 -18.70 2.06 -11.86
N ALA A 17 -19.41 1.57 -12.87
CA ALA A 17 -19.77 0.16 -12.93
C ALA A 17 -18.57 -0.81 -12.99
N ARG A 18 -17.37 -0.28 -13.31
CA ARG A 18 -16.13 -1.08 -13.51
C ARG A 18 -15.00 -0.70 -12.55
N ARG A 19 -15.13 0.38 -11.79
CA ARG A 19 -14.11 0.86 -10.86
C ARG A 19 -14.74 1.35 -9.57
N GLY A 20 -14.34 0.77 -8.47
CA GLY A 20 -14.63 1.26 -7.12
C GLY A 20 -13.75 2.43 -6.75
N LEU A 21 -14.12 3.11 -5.66
CA LEU A 21 -13.38 4.24 -5.09
C LEU A 21 -12.06 3.79 -4.43
N PRO A 22 -11.14 4.72 -4.12
CA PRO A 22 -9.78 4.41 -3.73
C PRO A 22 -9.69 3.41 -2.57
N ALA A 23 -9.01 2.31 -2.82
CA ALA A 23 -8.69 1.30 -1.81
C ALA A 23 -7.56 0.41 -2.32
N VAL A 24 -6.42 0.40 -1.63
CA VAL A 24 -5.27 -0.45 -1.95
C VAL A 24 -4.92 -1.32 -0.75
N LEU A 25 -4.90 -2.62 -0.93
CA LEU A 25 -4.55 -3.59 0.11
C LEU A 25 -3.09 -4.03 -0.04
N LEU A 26 -2.26 -3.64 0.90
CA LEU A 26 -0.91 -4.18 1.05
C LEU A 26 -0.98 -5.56 1.73
N ARG A 27 -0.32 -6.54 1.12
CA ARG A 27 -0.13 -7.88 1.67
C ARG A 27 1.35 -8.13 1.89
N ARG A 28 1.77 -8.32 3.14
CA ARG A 28 3.15 -8.62 3.52
C ARG A 28 3.17 -9.74 4.56
N GLY A 29 3.54 -10.94 4.13
CA GLY A 29 3.41 -12.11 5.00
C GLY A 29 2.00 -12.25 5.58
N GLY A 30 1.87 -12.14 6.91
CA GLY A 30 0.58 -12.16 7.63
C GLY A 30 -0.14 -10.82 7.66
N ASP A 31 0.55 -9.71 7.40
CA ASP A 31 -0.03 -8.37 7.51
C ASP A 31 -0.96 -8.07 6.32
N ARG A 32 -2.09 -7.44 6.64
CA ARG A 32 -3.12 -7.00 5.71
C ARG A 32 -3.47 -5.56 6.03
N ILE A 33 -2.89 -4.62 5.28
CA ILE A 33 -2.99 -3.19 5.55
C ILE A 33 -3.74 -2.53 4.41
N LEU A 34 -4.85 -1.87 4.74
CA LEU A 34 -5.66 -1.17 3.75
C LEU A 34 -5.29 0.31 3.72
N PHE A 35 -4.98 0.84 2.56
CA PHE A 35 -4.81 2.26 2.30
C PHE A 35 -6.04 2.79 1.59
N ASP A 36 -6.72 3.73 2.23
CA ASP A 36 -8.05 4.25 1.95
C ASP A 36 -9.16 3.18 1.98
N CYS A 37 -10.37 3.65 2.18
CA CYS A 37 -11.56 2.83 2.27
C CYS A 37 -12.75 3.61 1.69
N GLY A 38 -12.73 3.83 0.39
CA GLY A 38 -13.80 4.50 -0.32
C GLY A 38 -15.12 3.73 -0.25
N GLU A 39 -16.22 4.39 -0.61
CA GLU A 39 -17.53 3.73 -0.65
C GLU A 39 -17.48 2.46 -1.53
N GLY A 40 -18.05 1.38 -1.03
CA GLY A 40 -18.09 0.09 -1.73
C GLY A 40 -16.85 -0.79 -1.54
N THR A 41 -15.79 -0.33 -0.88
CA THR A 41 -14.56 -1.12 -0.63
C THR A 41 -14.86 -2.49 -0.03
N GLN A 42 -15.79 -2.56 0.93
CA GLN A 42 -16.22 -3.82 1.52
C GLN A 42 -16.73 -4.81 0.45
N ARG A 43 -17.58 -4.33 -0.46
CA ARG A 43 -18.13 -5.16 -1.55
C ARG A 43 -17.02 -5.59 -2.52
N GLN A 44 -16.09 -4.70 -2.84
CA GLN A 44 -14.94 -5.00 -3.68
C GLN A 44 -14.07 -6.11 -3.10
N LEU A 45 -13.78 -6.05 -1.79
CA LEU A 45 -13.03 -7.10 -1.09
C LEU A 45 -13.80 -8.44 -1.11
N VAL A 46 -15.08 -8.43 -0.76
CA VAL A 46 -15.93 -9.64 -0.77
C VAL A 46 -15.99 -10.28 -2.15
N SER A 47 -16.07 -9.48 -3.21
CA SER A 47 -16.18 -9.96 -4.60
C SER A 47 -14.87 -10.48 -5.19
N SER A 48 -13.76 -10.35 -4.48
CA SER A 48 -12.43 -10.68 -5.00
C SER A 48 -11.63 -11.56 -4.03
N VAL A 49 -10.88 -10.96 -3.12
CA VAL A 49 -9.99 -11.68 -2.19
C VAL A 49 -10.68 -12.16 -0.91
N GLY A 50 -11.98 -11.96 -0.81
CA GLY A 50 -12.75 -12.17 0.41
C GLY A 50 -12.59 -11.02 1.40
N LEU A 51 -13.40 -11.04 2.46
CA LEU A 51 -13.25 -10.09 3.56
C LEU A 51 -12.10 -10.54 4.44
N THR A 52 -10.90 -10.10 4.08
CA THR A 52 -9.67 -10.43 4.79
C THR A 52 -9.65 -9.81 6.19
N GLU A 53 -8.98 -10.45 7.12
CA GLU A 53 -8.73 -9.87 8.44
C GLU A 53 -7.66 -8.78 8.32
N LEU A 54 -8.11 -7.54 8.18
CA LEU A 54 -7.21 -6.39 8.17
C LEU A 54 -6.50 -6.26 9.52
N THR A 55 -5.21 -5.96 9.47
CA THR A 55 -4.43 -5.61 10.66
C THR A 55 -4.52 -4.12 10.96
N GLU A 56 -4.49 -3.30 9.91
CA GLU A 56 -4.49 -1.84 10.00
C GLU A 56 -5.19 -1.21 8.80
N ILE A 57 -5.68 0.02 8.96
CA ILE A 57 -6.23 0.87 7.90
C ILE A 57 -5.55 2.23 7.98
N PHE A 58 -5.08 2.75 6.85
CA PHE A 58 -4.50 4.08 6.72
C PHE A 58 -5.36 4.92 5.79
N ILE A 59 -5.83 6.07 6.26
CA ILE A 59 -6.60 7.04 5.47
C ILE A 59 -5.66 8.17 5.05
N THR A 60 -5.60 8.45 3.75
CA THR A 60 -4.72 9.48 3.20
C THR A 60 -5.24 10.87 3.53
N HIS A 61 -6.53 11.11 3.35
CA HIS A 61 -7.21 12.36 3.67
C HIS A 61 -8.72 12.15 3.83
N LEU A 62 -9.44 13.20 4.25
CA LEU A 62 -10.83 13.07 4.68
C LEU A 62 -11.86 13.44 3.60
N HIS A 63 -11.51 13.43 2.31
CA HIS A 63 -12.52 13.49 1.26
C HIS A 63 -13.36 12.20 1.22
N ALA A 64 -14.62 12.36 0.88
CA ALA A 64 -15.65 11.32 0.98
C ALA A 64 -15.26 10.01 0.28
N ASP A 65 -14.66 10.09 -0.90
CA ASP A 65 -14.27 8.95 -1.73
C ASP A 65 -13.11 8.12 -1.14
N HIS A 66 -12.41 8.62 -0.10
CA HIS A 66 -11.31 7.91 0.56
C HIS A 66 -11.70 7.21 1.86
N TRP A 67 -12.85 7.53 2.48
CA TRP A 67 -13.18 6.96 3.80
C TRP A 67 -14.64 6.53 3.98
N LEU A 68 -15.60 6.90 3.10
CA LEU A 68 -17.03 6.60 3.34
C LEU A 68 -17.35 5.11 3.41
N GLY A 69 -16.52 4.23 2.89
CA GLY A 69 -16.65 2.77 3.06
C GLY A 69 -16.28 2.27 4.45
N LEU A 70 -15.50 3.06 5.21
CA LEU A 70 -14.95 2.64 6.50
C LEU A 70 -16.04 2.29 7.53
N PRO A 71 -17.08 3.11 7.78
CA PRO A 71 -18.12 2.77 8.77
C PRO A 71 -18.80 1.44 8.47
N GLY A 72 -19.14 1.18 7.21
CA GLY A 72 -19.74 -0.08 6.79
C GLY A 72 -18.83 -1.28 6.97
N LEU A 73 -17.54 -1.14 6.64
CA LEU A 73 -16.53 -2.16 6.83
C LEU A 73 -16.34 -2.48 8.32
N LEU A 74 -16.23 -1.47 9.17
CA LEU A 74 -16.11 -1.62 10.63
C LEU A 74 -17.32 -2.38 11.22
N LYS A 75 -18.53 -2.03 10.78
CA LYS A 75 -19.74 -2.74 11.22
C LYS A 75 -19.80 -4.17 10.73
N THR A 76 -19.32 -4.46 9.53
CA THR A 76 -19.26 -5.84 9.04
C THR A 76 -18.30 -6.69 9.86
N PHE A 77 -17.15 -6.17 10.24
CA PHE A 77 -16.26 -6.87 11.15
C PHE A 77 -16.92 -7.12 12.53
N ASP A 78 -17.67 -6.16 13.05
CA ASP A 78 -18.42 -6.31 14.30
C ASP A 78 -19.49 -7.41 14.19
N LEU A 79 -20.27 -7.43 13.10
CA LEU A 79 -21.28 -8.46 12.84
C LEU A 79 -20.68 -9.85 12.63
N ARG A 80 -19.46 -9.92 12.13
CA ARG A 80 -18.69 -11.18 12.00
C ARG A 80 -17.93 -11.57 13.28
N ALA A 81 -18.28 -10.95 14.42
CA ALA A 81 -17.70 -11.23 15.72
C ALA A 81 -16.16 -11.12 15.77
N ARG A 82 -15.60 -10.09 15.10
CA ARG A 82 -14.17 -9.79 15.20
C ARG A 82 -13.77 -9.64 16.67
N ASP A 83 -12.74 -10.34 17.08
CA ASP A 83 -12.18 -10.32 18.45
C ASP A 83 -10.81 -9.63 18.54
N ARG A 84 -10.17 -9.38 17.39
CA ARG A 84 -8.85 -8.74 17.32
C ARG A 84 -8.97 -7.22 17.22
N PRO A 85 -8.06 -6.46 17.86
CA PRO A 85 -7.99 -5.02 17.66
C PRO A 85 -7.84 -4.65 16.18
N LEU A 86 -8.36 -3.47 15.82
CA LEU A 86 -8.13 -2.84 14.53
C LEU A 86 -7.63 -1.42 14.74
N ALA A 87 -6.48 -1.09 14.19
CA ALA A 87 -5.96 0.26 14.21
C ALA A 87 -6.32 1.00 12.93
N VAL A 88 -6.75 2.24 13.06
CA VAL A 88 -7.03 3.15 11.93
C VAL A 88 -6.21 4.42 12.13
N TYR A 89 -5.40 4.72 11.13
CA TYR A 89 -4.50 5.86 11.10
C TYR A 89 -4.94 6.85 10.02
N GLY A 90 -4.67 8.14 10.22
CA GLY A 90 -4.93 9.15 9.20
C GLY A 90 -4.63 10.57 9.68
N PRO A 91 -5.01 11.59 8.90
CA PRO A 91 -4.74 12.99 9.23
C PRO A 91 -5.61 13.49 10.41
N PRO A 92 -5.28 14.67 10.96
CA PRO A 92 -6.11 15.35 11.95
C PRO A 92 -7.57 15.46 11.52
N GLY A 93 -8.50 15.20 12.44
CA GLY A 93 -9.94 15.11 12.21
C GLY A 93 -10.47 13.69 12.00
N LEU A 94 -9.61 12.70 11.76
CA LEU A 94 -10.01 11.30 11.57
C LEU A 94 -10.80 10.75 12.75
N ARG A 95 -10.34 10.99 13.97
CA ARG A 95 -10.98 10.49 15.20
C ARG A 95 -12.41 11.01 15.34
N GLU A 96 -12.59 12.31 15.17
CA GLU A 96 -13.91 12.93 15.27
C GLU A 96 -14.85 12.37 14.21
N LEU A 97 -14.38 12.28 12.97
CA LEU A 97 -15.14 11.79 11.82
C LEU A 97 -15.61 10.35 12.02
N VAL A 98 -14.72 9.45 12.42
CA VAL A 98 -15.06 8.04 12.65
C VAL A 98 -16.00 7.88 13.85
N VAL A 99 -15.78 8.61 14.94
CA VAL A 99 -16.68 8.58 16.09
C VAL A 99 -18.08 9.07 15.71
N LEU A 100 -18.20 10.14 14.92
CA LEU A 100 -19.49 10.65 14.43
C LEU A 100 -20.17 9.62 13.52
N ALA A 101 -19.45 9.03 12.60
CA ALA A 101 -19.99 8.01 11.70
C ALA A 101 -20.49 6.77 12.46
N LEU A 102 -19.76 6.31 13.47
CA LEU A 102 -20.16 5.18 14.30
C LEU A 102 -21.33 5.50 15.27
N ARG A 103 -21.58 6.78 15.59
CA ARG A 103 -22.82 7.15 16.30
C ARG A 103 -24.06 6.90 15.45
N ALA A 104 -23.96 7.11 14.14
CA ALA A 104 -25.05 6.84 13.19
C ALA A 104 -25.13 5.36 12.78
N ALA A 105 -23.98 4.73 12.48
CA ALA A 105 -23.92 3.35 12.01
C ALA A 105 -24.01 2.29 13.15
N GLY A 106 -23.89 2.70 14.41
CA GLY A 106 -23.83 1.83 15.58
C GLY A 106 -22.39 1.50 15.99
N ARG A 107 -22.19 1.36 17.30
CA ARG A 107 -20.88 1.06 17.90
C ARG A 107 -20.35 -0.32 17.45
N VAL A 108 -19.04 -0.48 17.48
CA VAL A 108 -18.36 -1.77 17.34
C VAL A 108 -17.98 -2.33 18.70
N ARG A 109 -17.93 -3.66 18.85
CA ARG A 109 -17.64 -4.36 20.12
C ARG A 109 -16.18 -4.73 20.28
N TYR A 110 -15.42 -4.83 19.18
CA TYR A 110 -13.98 -5.08 19.22
C TYR A 110 -13.21 -3.78 19.50
N GLU A 111 -11.98 -3.92 19.93
CA GLU A 111 -11.09 -2.78 20.18
C GLU A 111 -10.76 -2.06 18.87
N LEU A 112 -11.17 -0.77 18.77
CA LEU A 112 -10.88 0.12 17.66
C LEU A 112 -9.94 1.23 18.12
N GLN A 113 -8.72 1.22 17.60
CA GLN A 113 -7.69 2.21 17.90
C GLN A 113 -7.67 3.26 16.79
N LEU A 114 -7.92 4.52 17.13
CA LEU A 114 -7.91 5.65 16.19
C LEU A 114 -6.70 6.53 16.49
N THR A 115 -5.81 6.72 15.52
CA THR A 115 -4.60 7.53 15.68
C THR A 115 -4.49 8.55 14.57
N GLU A 116 -4.43 9.82 14.96
CA GLU A 116 -4.13 10.90 14.04
C GLU A 116 -2.62 11.07 13.96
N LEU A 117 -2.13 11.10 12.73
CA LEU A 117 -0.71 11.18 12.42
C LEU A 117 -0.26 12.62 12.19
N ALA A 118 1.03 12.85 12.41
CA ALA A 118 1.70 14.11 12.11
C ALA A 118 2.89 13.85 11.16
N PRO A 119 3.33 14.86 10.39
CA PRO A 119 4.56 14.78 9.61
C PRO A 119 5.75 14.40 10.50
N GLY A 120 6.53 13.41 10.06
CA GLY A 120 7.67 12.89 10.80
C GLY A 120 7.39 11.69 11.72
N ASP A 121 6.13 11.29 11.88
CA ASP A 121 5.81 10.05 12.58
C ASP A 121 6.40 8.84 11.83
N ILE A 122 6.87 7.86 12.60
CA ILE A 122 7.37 6.58 12.08
C ILE A 122 6.73 5.46 12.87
N LEU A 123 5.95 4.65 12.18
CA LEU A 123 5.25 3.51 12.77
C LEU A 123 6.05 2.23 12.54
N LEU A 124 6.87 1.86 13.54
CA LEU A 124 7.71 0.66 13.47
C LEU A 124 6.89 -0.61 13.57
N ARG A 125 7.23 -1.63 12.77
CA ARG A 125 6.66 -2.97 12.73
C ARG A 125 7.79 -4.01 12.73
N GLY A 126 7.43 -5.27 12.79
CA GLY A 126 8.41 -6.35 12.69
C GLY A 126 9.05 -6.44 11.30
N GLY A 127 10.23 -5.81 11.11
CA GLY A 127 11.00 -5.88 9.87
C GLY A 127 10.59 -4.86 8.80
N TYR A 128 9.80 -3.82 9.13
CA TYR A 128 9.47 -2.70 8.26
C TYR A 128 8.90 -1.51 9.05
N ALA A 129 8.77 -0.38 8.41
CA ALA A 129 8.09 0.78 8.98
C ALA A 129 7.14 1.42 7.96
N ILE A 130 6.16 2.17 8.48
CA ILE A 130 5.25 3.01 7.70
C ILE A 130 5.38 4.45 8.20
N ALA A 131 5.56 5.39 7.28
CA ALA A 131 5.66 6.81 7.60
C ALA A 131 4.71 7.64 6.73
N PRO A 132 3.96 8.60 7.30
CA PRO A 132 3.21 9.58 6.54
C PRO A 132 4.18 10.57 5.88
N VAL A 133 3.85 11.00 4.67
CA VAL A 133 4.51 12.08 3.95
C VAL A 133 3.47 13.15 3.67
N GLU A 134 3.68 14.34 4.17
CA GLU A 134 2.79 15.45 3.88
C GLU A 134 2.82 15.77 2.38
N VAL A 135 1.66 15.78 1.76
CA VAL A 135 1.50 16.01 0.33
C VAL A 135 0.70 17.29 0.06
N SER A 136 0.76 17.78 -1.18
CA SER A 136 0.15 19.04 -1.56
C SER A 136 -1.28 18.86 -2.04
N HIS A 137 -2.24 18.94 -1.14
CA HIS A 137 -3.66 18.84 -1.46
C HIS A 137 -4.46 20.02 -0.89
N ARG A 138 -5.79 20.06 -1.10
CA ARG A 138 -6.67 21.13 -0.64
C ARG A 138 -7.00 21.04 0.86
N THR A 139 -6.82 19.86 1.43
CA THR A 139 -7.01 19.57 2.86
C THR A 139 -5.74 18.90 3.39
N ALA A 140 -5.64 18.73 4.71
CA ALA A 140 -4.60 17.92 5.31
C ALA A 140 -4.60 16.53 4.68
N ALA A 141 -3.50 16.14 4.04
CA ALA A 141 -3.37 14.90 3.30
C ALA A 141 -1.98 14.29 3.45
N PHE A 142 -1.93 12.97 3.51
CA PHE A 142 -0.70 12.19 3.57
C PHE A 142 -0.61 11.21 2.40
N GLY A 143 0.58 11.15 1.80
CA GLY A 143 1.05 9.92 1.19
C GLY A 143 1.62 9.02 2.28
N TYR A 144 1.91 7.77 1.94
CA TYR A 144 2.51 6.81 2.86
C TYR A 144 3.72 6.13 2.23
N VAL A 145 4.81 6.06 3.00
CA VAL A 145 5.99 5.26 2.64
C VAL A 145 6.01 4.02 3.48
N ILE A 146 6.15 2.87 2.86
CA ILE A 146 6.39 1.58 3.48
C ILE A 146 7.81 1.17 3.09
N TYR A 147 8.66 0.94 4.05
CA TYR A 147 10.03 0.52 3.81
C TYR A 147 10.43 -0.62 4.74
N GLU A 148 10.95 -1.68 4.14
CA GLU A 148 11.45 -2.84 4.88
C GLU A 148 12.86 -2.56 5.43
N ASP A 149 13.17 -3.21 6.54
CA ASP A 149 14.52 -3.17 7.11
C ASP A 149 15.55 -3.73 6.13
N GLU A 150 16.79 -3.30 6.26
CA GLU A 150 17.91 -3.91 5.55
C GLU A 150 18.01 -5.40 5.88
N ARG A 151 18.41 -6.17 4.89
CA ARG A 151 18.59 -7.61 5.00
C ARG A 151 20.06 -7.96 5.10
N PRO A 152 20.42 -9.04 5.81
CA PRO A 152 21.79 -9.54 5.81
C PRO A 152 22.31 -9.75 4.39
N GLY A 153 23.60 -9.52 4.21
CA GLY A 153 24.31 -9.83 2.97
C GLY A 153 24.20 -11.30 2.58
N VAL A 154 24.66 -11.61 1.37
CA VAL A 154 24.72 -13.00 0.92
C VAL A 154 25.72 -13.74 1.81
N PHE A 155 25.28 -14.89 2.35
CA PHE A 155 26.14 -15.75 3.15
C PHE A 155 27.10 -16.51 2.26
N ASP A 156 28.36 -16.57 2.67
CA ASP A 156 29.42 -17.30 2.01
C ASP A 156 29.71 -18.62 2.78
N PRO A 157 29.17 -19.76 2.32
CA PRO A 157 29.40 -21.06 2.97
C PRO A 157 30.85 -21.50 2.90
N GLU A 158 31.56 -21.13 1.84
CA GLU A 158 32.98 -21.56 1.64
C GLU A 158 33.88 -20.82 2.63
N ALA A 159 33.67 -19.50 2.79
CA ALA A 159 34.38 -18.72 3.80
C ALA A 159 34.08 -19.22 5.22
N ALA A 160 32.84 -19.58 5.52
CA ALA A 160 32.46 -20.10 6.83
C ALA A 160 33.15 -21.44 7.11
N THR A 161 33.16 -22.34 6.13
CA THR A 161 33.85 -23.64 6.22
C THR A 161 35.37 -23.48 6.38
N ALA A 162 35.98 -22.56 5.64
CA ALA A 162 37.42 -22.25 5.77
C ALA A 162 37.79 -21.72 7.16
N LEU A 163 36.81 -21.07 7.86
CA LEU A 163 36.95 -20.60 9.24
C LEU A 163 36.56 -21.65 10.29
N GLY A 164 36.33 -22.90 9.88
CA GLY A 164 36.08 -24.03 10.79
C GLY A 164 34.62 -24.18 11.24
N ILE A 165 33.68 -23.55 10.55
CA ILE A 165 32.26 -23.74 10.80
C ILE A 165 31.70 -24.73 9.77
N GLU A 166 31.31 -25.91 10.23
CA GLU A 166 30.73 -26.94 9.36
C GLU A 166 29.28 -26.57 8.92
N PRO A 167 28.85 -27.02 7.70
CA PRO A 167 27.49 -26.85 7.26
C PRO A 167 26.47 -27.39 8.23
N GLY A 168 25.53 -26.52 8.68
CA GLY A 168 24.54 -26.92 9.67
C GLY A 168 23.83 -25.73 10.35
N PRO A 169 23.22 -25.92 11.50
CA PRO A 169 22.45 -24.88 12.21
C PRO A 169 23.28 -23.62 12.56
N GLU A 170 24.62 -23.76 12.69
CA GLU A 170 25.52 -22.65 12.98
C GLU A 170 25.59 -21.64 11.81
N PHE A 171 25.44 -22.07 10.56
CA PHE A 171 25.31 -21.19 9.41
C PHE A 171 24.12 -20.24 9.57
N GLY A 172 22.96 -20.78 9.97
CA GLY A 172 21.77 -19.96 10.21
C GLY A 172 21.93 -18.97 11.37
N ARG A 173 22.71 -19.33 12.39
CA ARG A 173 23.02 -18.42 13.51
C ARG A 173 23.94 -17.29 13.05
N LEU A 174 24.98 -17.57 12.28
CA LEU A 174 25.83 -16.54 11.66
C LEU A 174 25.02 -15.59 10.76
N GLN A 175 24.11 -16.12 9.95
CA GLN A 175 23.22 -15.31 9.12
C GLN A 175 22.31 -14.39 9.93
N ARG A 176 21.93 -14.77 11.15
CA ARG A 176 21.15 -13.94 12.08
C ARG A 176 21.98 -12.95 12.90
N GLY A 177 23.29 -12.86 12.65
CA GLY A 177 24.16 -11.89 13.30
C GLY A 177 24.87 -12.42 14.56
N GLU A 178 24.77 -13.72 14.87
CA GLU A 178 25.46 -14.31 16.01
C GLU A 178 26.94 -14.57 15.69
N THR A 179 27.82 -14.37 16.68
CA THR A 179 29.22 -14.79 16.58
C THR A 179 29.35 -16.26 17.03
N ILE A 180 29.90 -17.13 16.20
CA ILE A 180 30.01 -18.57 16.44
C ILE A 180 31.48 -18.98 16.47
N ARG A 181 31.95 -19.56 17.56
CA ARG A 181 33.36 -20.04 17.74
C ARG A 181 34.40 -18.97 17.35
N GLY A 182 34.11 -17.69 17.61
CA GLY A 182 34.98 -16.56 17.28
C GLY A 182 34.82 -16.04 15.84
N VAL A 183 34.08 -16.71 14.97
CA VAL A 183 33.74 -16.23 13.63
C VAL A 183 32.60 -15.22 13.72
N ARG A 184 32.84 -14.00 13.26
CA ARG A 184 31.87 -12.92 13.25
C ARG A 184 31.08 -12.92 11.94
N PRO A 185 29.80 -12.49 11.94
CA PRO A 185 28.97 -12.40 10.74
C PRO A 185 29.64 -11.69 9.55
N GLY A 186 30.28 -10.55 9.79
CA GLY A 186 30.95 -9.78 8.74
C GLY A 186 32.13 -10.47 8.03
N GLN A 187 32.58 -11.65 8.52
CA GLN A 187 33.61 -12.43 7.87
C GLN A 187 33.02 -13.41 6.81
N VAL A 188 31.71 -13.66 6.89
CA VAL A 188 31.01 -14.68 6.08
C VAL A 188 29.72 -14.14 5.43
N LEU A 189 29.40 -12.86 5.68
CA LEU A 189 28.30 -12.14 5.04
C LEU A 189 28.86 -11.05 4.13
N GLY A 190 28.35 -10.97 2.93
CA GLY A 190 28.57 -9.80 2.06
C GLY A 190 27.92 -8.53 2.64
N PRO A 191 27.94 -7.42 1.89
CA PRO A 191 27.29 -6.17 2.30
C PRO A 191 25.78 -6.38 2.52
N SER A 192 25.19 -5.59 3.44
CA SER A 192 23.74 -5.60 3.64
C SER A 192 23.00 -5.27 2.35
N ARG A 193 21.80 -5.81 2.21
CA ARG A 193 20.95 -5.61 1.04
C ARG A 193 19.73 -4.79 1.44
N PRO A 194 19.32 -3.80 0.64
CA PRO A 194 18.17 -2.99 0.96
C PRO A 194 16.88 -3.83 1.06
N GLY A 195 16.00 -3.42 1.93
CA GLY A 195 14.60 -3.84 1.93
C GLY A 195 13.86 -3.24 0.74
N ARG A 196 12.60 -3.66 0.54
CA ARG A 196 11.73 -3.09 -0.50
C ARG A 196 11.08 -1.81 0.01
N LYS A 197 10.87 -0.87 -0.92
CA LYS A 197 10.25 0.43 -0.62
C LYS A 197 9.06 0.68 -1.53
N ILE A 198 7.93 0.98 -0.92
CA ILE A 198 6.68 1.31 -1.60
C ILE A 198 6.24 2.70 -1.17
N VAL A 199 5.74 3.49 -2.11
CA VAL A 199 5.16 4.80 -1.83
C VAL A 199 3.77 4.89 -2.44
N LEU A 200 2.80 5.35 -1.65
CA LEU A 200 1.46 5.68 -2.11
C LEU A 200 1.28 7.19 -1.95
N SER A 201 0.91 7.88 -3.01
CA SER A 201 0.82 9.34 -2.99
C SER A 201 -0.40 9.87 -2.23
N GLY A 202 -1.52 9.13 -2.21
CA GLY A 202 -2.81 9.76 -1.98
C GLY A 202 -3.10 10.80 -3.07
N ASP A 203 -4.01 11.73 -2.79
CA ASP A 203 -4.32 12.83 -3.70
C ASP A 203 -3.35 13.98 -3.49
N THR A 204 -2.73 14.45 -4.57
CA THR A 204 -1.69 15.48 -4.47
C THR A 204 -1.41 16.19 -5.78
N ARG A 205 -1.04 17.46 -5.69
CA ARG A 205 -0.21 18.11 -6.72
C ARG A 205 1.21 17.53 -6.67
N PRO A 206 2.00 17.63 -7.74
CA PRO A 206 3.42 17.34 -7.64
C PRO A 206 4.06 18.11 -6.50
N CYS A 207 4.77 17.44 -5.62
CA CYS A 207 5.44 18.08 -4.48
C CYS A 207 6.79 17.43 -4.19
N GLU A 208 7.70 18.25 -3.68
CA GLU A 208 9.08 17.83 -3.42
C GLU A 208 9.17 16.77 -2.32
N ALA A 209 8.32 16.87 -1.28
CA ALA A 209 8.31 15.89 -0.19
C ALA A 209 8.02 14.48 -0.71
N LEU A 210 7.03 14.34 -1.62
CA LEU A 210 6.71 13.06 -2.23
C LEU A 210 7.83 12.57 -3.15
N ARG A 211 8.47 13.47 -3.93
CA ARG A 211 9.60 13.11 -4.81
C ARG A 211 10.76 12.54 -3.99
N ILE A 212 11.13 13.21 -2.88
CA ILE A 212 12.19 12.73 -1.97
C ILE A 212 11.79 11.39 -1.35
N ALA A 213 10.56 11.27 -0.89
CA ALA A 213 10.05 10.04 -0.29
C ALA A 213 10.04 8.87 -1.29
N ALA A 214 9.76 9.14 -2.56
CA ALA A 214 9.71 8.14 -3.62
C ALA A 214 11.08 7.78 -4.22
N HIS A 215 12.16 8.49 -3.84
CA HIS A 215 13.49 8.21 -4.40
C HIS A 215 13.88 6.74 -4.26
N GLU A 216 14.24 6.11 -5.39
CA GLU A 216 14.59 4.67 -5.51
C GLU A 216 13.53 3.70 -4.96
N ALA A 217 12.23 4.08 -4.98
CA ALA A 217 11.18 3.17 -4.55
C ALA A 217 10.99 2.03 -5.56
N ASP A 218 10.72 0.82 -5.07
CA ASP A 218 10.37 -0.31 -5.93
C ASP A 218 9.05 -0.05 -6.66
N VAL A 219 8.07 0.54 -5.96
CA VAL A 219 6.78 0.93 -6.55
C VAL A 219 6.35 2.29 -6.01
N LEU A 220 6.01 3.19 -6.92
CA LEU A 220 5.25 4.39 -6.63
C LEU A 220 3.82 4.21 -7.14
N VAL A 221 2.84 4.20 -6.24
CA VAL A 221 1.43 4.33 -6.57
C VAL A 221 1.08 5.81 -6.52
N HIS A 222 0.72 6.39 -7.65
CA HIS A 222 0.45 7.82 -7.77
C HIS A 222 -0.92 8.08 -8.40
N GLU A 223 -1.62 9.09 -7.92
CA GLU A 223 -2.84 9.54 -8.55
C GLU A 223 -2.56 10.08 -9.96
N ALA A 224 -3.54 9.96 -10.85
CA ALA A 224 -3.55 10.52 -12.19
C ALA A 224 -4.98 10.91 -12.57
N THR A 225 -5.52 11.85 -11.82
CA THR A 225 -6.91 12.28 -11.96
C THR A 225 -7.16 12.98 -13.28
N PHE A 226 -6.14 13.65 -13.82
CA PHE A 226 -6.26 14.47 -15.03
C PHE A 226 -5.29 14.06 -16.13
N ALA A 227 -5.71 14.34 -17.39
CA ALA A 227 -4.82 14.37 -18.55
C ALA A 227 -4.09 15.71 -18.62
N ALA A 228 -3.00 15.78 -19.40
CA ALA A 228 -2.15 16.96 -19.52
C ALA A 228 -2.90 18.20 -20.04
N GLU A 229 -3.96 18.02 -20.83
CA GLU A 229 -4.79 19.10 -21.36
C GLU A 229 -5.56 19.88 -20.28
N GLU A 230 -5.80 19.28 -19.10
CA GLU A 230 -6.46 19.93 -17.95
C GLU A 230 -5.49 20.25 -16.81
N LEU A 231 -4.25 20.62 -17.11
CA LEU A 231 -3.21 20.93 -16.13
C LEU A 231 -3.63 22.01 -15.10
N GLU A 232 -4.27 23.09 -15.57
CA GLU A 232 -4.73 24.17 -14.70
C GLU A 232 -5.77 23.65 -13.71
N ARG A 233 -6.72 22.85 -14.18
CA ARG A 233 -7.74 22.25 -13.35
C ARG A 233 -7.16 21.26 -12.33
N ALA A 234 -6.19 20.46 -12.72
CA ALA A 234 -5.48 19.58 -11.81
C ALA A 234 -4.86 20.39 -10.66
N HIS A 235 -4.20 21.49 -10.99
CA HIS A 235 -3.62 22.38 -10.00
C HIS A 235 -4.68 23.02 -9.10
N GLU A 236 -5.77 23.56 -9.63
CA GLU A 236 -6.85 24.19 -8.87
C GLU A 236 -7.52 23.22 -7.90
N THR A 237 -7.76 21.99 -8.33
CA THR A 237 -8.43 20.95 -7.53
C THR A 237 -7.50 20.18 -6.59
N GLY A 238 -6.20 20.38 -6.68
CA GLY A 238 -5.22 19.76 -5.78
C GLY A 238 -4.76 18.37 -6.23
N HIS A 239 -4.77 18.13 -7.54
CA HIS A 239 -4.44 16.84 -8.14
C HIS A 239 -3.27 16.93 -9.12
N SER A 240 -2.89 15.78 -9.67
CA SER A 240 -1.87 15.63 -10.68
C SER A 240 -2.43 15.16 -12.01
N THR A 241 -1.71 15.50 -13.09
CA THR A 241 -1.88 14.85 -14.37
C THR A 241 -1.04 13.58 -14.47
N ALA A 242 -1.39 12.68 -15.39
CA ALA A 242 -0.61 11.48 -15.67
C ALA A 242 0.84 11.80 -16.06
N ALA A 243 1.04 12.87 -16.85
CA ALA A 243 2.36 13.35 -17.24
C ALA A 243 3.18 13.86 -16.04
N GLN A 244 2.54 14.56 -15.09
CA GLN A 244 3.21 15.03 -13.87
C GLN A 244 3.60 13.87 -12.96
N ALA A 245 2.72 12.88 -12.78
CA ALA A 245 3.02 11.66 -12.03
C ALA A 245 4.23 10.91 -12.63
N ALA A 246 4.27 10.77 -13.95
CA ALA A 246 5.37 10.13 -14.66
C ALA A 246 6.68 10.92 -14.56
N THR A 247 6.61 12.26 -14.60
CA THR A 247 7.78 13.14 -14.41
C THR A 247 8.36 12.96 -13.01
N LEU A 248 7.51 12.95 -11.98
CA LEU A 248 7.94 12.71 -10.61
C LEU A 248 8.58 11.33 -10.45
N ALA A 249 7.97 10.29 -11.04
CA ALA A 249 8.50 8.93 -11.02
C ALA A 249 9.89 8.83 -11.65
N ALA A 250 10.09 9.48 -12.80
CA ALA A 250 11.40 9.55 -13.47
C ALA A 250 12.45 10.28 -12.63
N GLN A 251 12.09 11.42 -12.04
CA GLN A 251 12.98 12.20 -11.17
C GLN A 251 13.33 11.49 -9.86
N ALA A 252 12.42 10.65 -9.35
CA ALA A 252 12.61 9.86 -8.16
C ALA A 252 13.28 8.50 -8.43
N GLU A 253 13.58 8.16 -9.70
CA GLU A 253 14.24 6.92 -10.10
C GLU A 253 13.51 5.66 -9.59
N VAL A 254 12.16 5.71 -9.59
CA VAL A 254 11.38 4.55 -9.14
C VAL A 254 11.49 3.38 -10.13
N ARG A 255 11.31 2.15 -9.67
CA ARG A 255 11.40 0.97 -10.54
C ARG A 255 10.10 0.69 -11.30
N LEU A 256 8.95 1.05 -10.71
CA LEU A 256 7.62 0.93 -11.33
C LEU A 256 6.71 2.07 -10.86
N LEU A 257 6.03 2.72 -11.81
CA LEU A 257 4.94 3.65 -11.54
C LEU A 257 3.60 2.94 -11.77
N ALA A 258 2.74 2.96 -10.76
CA ALA A 258 1.35 2.51 -10.85
C ALA A 258 0.42 3.71 -10.73
N LEU A 259 -0.29 4.04 -11.80
CA LEU A 259 -1.27 5.12 -11.78
C LEU A 259 -2.62 4.63 -11.24
N THR A 260 -3.30 5.48 -10.49
CA THR A 260 -4.62 5.23 -9.90
C THR A 260 -5.46 6.50 -9.83
N HIS A 261 -6.61 6.47 -9.19
CA HIS A 261 -7.50 7.63 -8.98
C HIS A 261 -7.97 8.23 -10.32
N PHE A 262 -8.47 7.36 -11.21
CA PHE A 262 -8.84 7.77 -12.56
C PHE A 262 -10.18 8.50 -12.60
N SER A 263 -10.19 9.67 -13.21
CA SER A 263 -11.42 10.39 -13.54
C SER A 263 -12.19 9.68 -14.65
N THR A 264 -13.52 9.77 -14.63
CA THR A 264 -14.39 9.29 -15.70
C THR A 264 -14.34 10.13 -16.97
N ARG A 265 -13.59 11.25 -16.96
CA ARG A 265 -13.47 12.19 -18.08
C ARG A 265 -12.72 11.63 -19.28
N TYR A 266 -11.78 10.71 -19.02
CA TYR A 266 -10.86 10.21 -20.05
C TYR A 266 -10.94 8.71 -20.21
N PRO A 267 -10.73 8.19 -21.42
CA PRO A 267 -10.28 6.82 -21.59
C PRO A 267 -8.93 6.64 -20.88
N VAL A 268 -8.79 5.57 -20.10
CA VAL A 268 -7.54 5.27 -19.36
C VAL A 268 -6.32 5.15 -20.29
N SER A 269 -6.55 4.85 -21.59
CA SER A 269 -5.49 4.83 -22.61
C SER A 269 -4.81 6.18 -22.81
N VAL A 270 -5.53 7.29 -22.69
CA VAL A 270 -4.94 8.64 -22.79
C VAL A 270 -3.91 8.84 -21.67
N LEU A 271 -4.31 8.59 -20.43
CA LEU A 271 -3.43 8.73 -19.27
C LEU A 271 -2.21 7.79 -19.36
N ARG A 272 -2.43 6.55 -19.85
CA ARG A 272 -1.34 5.60 -20.09
C ARG A 272 -0.32 6.12 -21.09
N ASP A 273 -0.80 6.60 -22.22
CA ASP A 273 0.07 7.00 -23.33
C ASP A 273 0.87 8.25 -22.98
N GLU A 274 0.25 9.22 -22.27
CA GLU A 274 0.95 10.39 -21.71
C GLU A 274 2.04 9.99 -20.72
N ALA A 275 1.72 9.14 -19.75
CA ALA A 275 2.68 8.73 -18.73
C ALA A 275 3.83 7.93 -19.33
N ARG A 276 3.54 6.96 -20.21
CA ARG A 276 4.57 6.11 -20.82
C ARG A 276 5.49 6.82 -21.77
N ALA A 277 5.05 7.93 -22.35
CA ALA A 277 5.93 8.79 -23.15
C ALA A 277 7.07 9.41 -22.30
N ILE A 278 6.88 9.52 -20.99
CA ILE A 278 7.84 10.10 -20.04
C ILE A 278 8.55 9.01 -19.23
N PHE A 279 7.79 8.03 -18.72
CA PHE A 279 8.30 6.94 -17.90
C PHE A 279 7.71 5.59 -18.38
N ALA A 280 8.52 4.82 -19.11
CA ALA A 280 8.08 3.60 -19.80
C ALA A 280 7.58 2.50 -18.83
N ASP A 281 8.23 2.35 -17.65
CA ASP A 281 7.85 1.40 -16.62
C ASP A 281 6.60 1.89 -15.84
N THR A 282 5.53 2.23 -16.58
CA THR A 282 4.24 2.69 -16.04
C THR A 282 3.14 1.66 -16.29
N VAL A 283 2.41 1.33 -15.23
CA VAL A 283 1.23 0.46 -15.29
C VAL A 283 -0.02 1.18 -14.78
N LEU A 284 -1.18 0.78 -15.30
CA LEU A 284 -2.48 1.29 -14.87
C LEU A 284 -3.31 0.08 -14.40
N PRO A 285 -3.36 -0.18 -13.09
CA PRO A 285 -4.16 -1.24 -12.52
C PRO A 285 -5.64 -1.05 -12.80
N ARG A 286 -6.35 -2.15 -12.95
CA ARG A 286 -7.81 -2.23 -12.83
C ARG A 286 -8.16 -2.68 -11.43
N ASP A 287 -9.41 -2.55 -11.07
CA ASP A 287 -9.89 -3.17 -9.86
C ASP A 287 -9.56 -4.66 -9.88
N PHE A 288 -9.10 -5.15 -8.75
CA PHE A 288 -8.67 -6.52 -8.45
C PHE A 288 -7.29 -6.94 -9.02
N ASP A 289 -6.65 -6.11 -9.84
CA ASP A 289 -5.28 -6.38 -10.23
C ASP A 289 -4.33 -6.34 -9.01
N THR A 290 -3.23 -7.07 -9.10
CA THR A 290 -2.19 -7.12 -8.06
C THR A 290 -0.84 -6.70 -8.65
N ILE A 291 -0.06 -5.94 -7.91
CA ILE A 291 1.36 -5.75 -8.21
C ILE A 291 2.15 -6.63 -7.25
N GLU A 292 2.86 -7.61 -7.79
CA GLU A 292 3.82 -8.43 -7.04
C GLU A 292 5.16 -7.70 -6.99
N ILE A 293 5.75 -7.64 -5.79
CA ILE A 293 6.97 -6.86 -5.54
C ILE A 293 8.07 -7.79 -5.03
N PRO A 294 8.85 -8.39 -5.93
CA PRO A 294 9.99 -9.22 -5.53
C PRO A 294 11.11 -8.35 -4.96
N PHE A 295 12.04 -8.97 -4.23
CA PHE A 295 13.29 -8.30 -3.90
C PHE A 295 14.08 -7.95 -5.17
N PRO A 296 14.85 -6.84 -5.19
CA PRO A 296 15.54 -6.36 -6.39
C PRO A 296 16.36 -7.40 -7.14
N GLU A 297 17.00 -8.29 -6.41
CA GLU A 297 17.81 -9.38 -6.97
C GLU A 297 16.99 -10.53 -7.60
N ARG A 298 15.67 -10.54 -7.39
CA ARG A 298 14.76 -11.56 -7.94
C ARG A 298 13.95 -11.08 -9.13
N GLY A 299 14.01 -9.78 -9.45
CA GLY A 299 13.28 -9.23 -10.59
C GLY A 299 12.73 -7.85 -10.35
N LYS A 300 11.89 -7.41 -11.28
CA LYS A 300 11.16 -6.14 -11.22
C LYS A 300 9.77 -6.38 -10.62
N PRO A 301 9.15 -5.33 -10.04
CA PRO A 301 7.72 -5.37 -9.72
C PRO A 301 6.88 -5.60 -10.99
N GLU A 302 5.85 -6.43 -10.89
CA GLU A 302 5.03 -6.83 -12.03
C GLU A 302 3.54 -6.71 -11.74
N LEU A 303 2.78 -6.22 -12.71
CA LEU A 303 1.33 -6.15 -12.67
C LEU A 303 0.73 -7.49 -13.11
N VAL A 304 0.09 -8.17 -12.18
CA VAL A 304 -0.68 -9.40 -12.41
C VAL A 304 -2.15 -9.02 -12.58
N ARG A 305 -2.71 -9.34 -13.74
CA ARG A 305 -4.11 -9.05 -14.05
C ARG A 305 -5.03 -10.02 -13.34
N TRP A 306 -6.16 -9.50 -12.87
CA TRP A 306 -7.22 -10.34 -12.32
C TRP A 306 -7.91 -11.12 -13.45
N GLU A 307 -7.90 -12.44 -13.38
CA GLU A 307 -8.47 -13.31 -14.43
C GLU A 307 -9.93 -13.68 -14.17
N GLY A 308 -10.57 -13.13 -13.12
CA GLY A 308 -12.01 -13.18 -12.88
C GLY A 308 -12.53 -14.41 -12.15
N GLY A 309 -13.51 -14.18 -11.28
CA GLY A 309 -14.32 -15.13 -10.53
C GLY A 309 -13.89 -15.32 -9.08
N PRO A 310 -14.83 -15.48 -8.14
CA PRO A 310 -14.51 -15.96 -6.81
C PRO A 310 -13.86 -17.34 -6.96
N ARG A 311 -12.76 -17.61 -6.22
CA ARG A 311 -12.18 -18.94 -6.16
C ARG A 311 -13.26 -19.91 -5.69
N GLU A 312 -13.70 -20.82 -6.55
CA GLU A 312 -14.57 -21.92 -6.14
C GLU A 312 -13.85 -22.69 -5.02
N GLY A 313 -14.40 -22.67 -3.83
CA GLY A 313 -13.88 -23.44 -2.70
C GLY A 313 -13.91 -22.73 -1.35
N GLU A 314 -13.99 -21.42 -1.26
CA GLU A 314 -14.24 -20.73 0.01
C GLU A 314 -15.75 -20.52 0.18
N THR A 315 -16.44 -21.57 0.63
CA THR A 315 -17.78 -21.43 1.21
C THR A 315 -17.66 -20.47 2.39
N GLN A 316 -18.20 -19.26 2.22
CA GLN A 316 -18.42 -18.37 3.35
C GLN A 316 -19.19 -19.17 4.42
N PRO A 317 -18.76 -19.18 5.67
CA PRO A 317 -19.56 -19.79 6.71
C PRO A 317 -20.93 -19.10 6.68
N VAL A 318 -21.96 -19.88 6.43
CA VAL A 318 -23.35 -19.43 6.54
C VAL A 318 -23.53 -18.95 7.97
N LEU A 319 -23.79 -17.65 8.13
CA LEU A 319 -24.20 -17.12 9.43
C LEU A 319 -25.46 -17.91 9.82
N SER A 320 -25.32 -18.78 10.82
CA SER A 320 -26.50 -19.38 11.46
C SER A 320 -27.32 -18.25 12.05
N ASP A 321 -28.61 -18.26 11.72
CA ASP A 321 -29.61 -17.30 12.15
C ASP A 321 -29.51 -17.00 13.64
N ALA A 322 -28.94 -15.86 13.98
CA ALA A 322 -29.02 -15.23 15.28
C ALA A 322 -29.35 -13.76 15.05
N ILE A 323 -30.64 -13.50 14.86
CA ILE A 323 -31.27 -12.19 15.05
C ILE A 323 -31.77 -12.12 16.48
#